data_82ac5c429a841a7eff9964f847fa44e3
#
_entry.id   82ac5c429a841a7eff9964f847fa44e3
#
_cell.length_a   1.000
_cell.length_b   1.000
_cell.length_c   1.000
_cell.angle_alpha   90.00
_cell.angle_beta   90.00
_cell.angle_gamma   90.00
#
_symmetry.space_group_name_H-M   'P 1'
#
loop_
_entity.id
_entity.type
_entity.pdbx_description
1 polymer ?
#
loop_
_entity_poly.entity_id
_entity_poly.type
_entity_poly.pdbx_seq_one_letter_code
_entity_poly.pdbx_strand_id
1 'polypeptide(L)'
;MTISSKEFVSEIQRMVRSKHSKDHPIIGMIEDGKLNREQLKGFVGQFYLFFPKPFPKPIAAMLSRCPDDPELEKMWIENVVEEGTGEITGTDSHKGLFIRFAEACGYTKDELDAVEPLPETAAFLDWRELLMYQRSWLELYACQGFCLEGTANERMTRVVNGLTRHYGFRRDSEDIRYWTLHMGVDEEHMKVGPLAVERYAVSEPQQAMVRASVQKTLDQFWLAFDGIKRAYVDHDPLYSRWRSGD
;
A
#
# COMPACT_ATOMS: atom_id res chain seq x y z
N MET A 1 -13.24 -4.28 -27.33
CA MET A 1 -14.47 -5.10 -27.15
C MET A 1 -14.76 -5.24 -25.67
N THR A 2 -15.98 -4.99 -25.27
CA THR A 2 -16.45 -5.24 -23.89
C THR A 2 -16.49 -6.75 -23.64
N ILE A 3 -15.93 -7.18 -22.50
CA ILE A 3 -16.07 -8.55 -21.99
C ILE A 3 -17.01 -8.55 -20.79
N SER A 4 -17.47 -9.72 -20.35
CA SER A 4 -18.33 -9.80 -19.17
C SER A 4 -17.60 -9.26 -17.94
N SER A 5 -18.34 -8.71 -16.98
CA SER A 5 -17.74 -8.14 -15.75
C SER A 5 -16.88 -9.15 -14.99
N LYS A 6 -17.31 -10.42 -14.93
CA LYS A 6 -16.54 -11.51 -14.29
C LYS A 6 -15.23 -11.82 -15.01
N GLU A 7 -15.26 -11.86 -16.34
CA GLU A 7 -14.05 -12.02 -17.15
C GLU A 7 -13.10 -10.83 -16.96
N PHE A 8 -13.67 -9.63 -16.85
CA PHE A 8 -12.91 -8.42 -16.63
C PHE A 8 -12.24 -8.40 -15.24
N VAL A 9 -12.96 -8.74 -14.18
CA VAL A 9 -12.36 -8.94 -12.84
C VAL A 9 -11.20 -9.94 -12.91
N SER A 10 -11.40 -11.07 -13.59
CA SER A 10 -10.35 -12.08 -13.77
C SER A 10 -9.16 -11.56 -14.58
N GLU A 11 -9.38 -10.68 -15.55
CA GLU A 11 -8.32 -10.00 -16.30
C GLU A 11 -7.50 -9.08 -15.39
N ILE A 12 -8.16 -8.22 -14.61
CA ILE A 12 -7.48 -7.32 -13.66
C ILE A 12 -6.67 -8.11 -12.63
N GLN A 13 -7.21 -9.19 -12.10
CA GLN A 13 -6.46 -10.07 -11.20
C GLN A 13 -5.21 -10.68 -11.85
N ARG A 14 -5.26 -11.04 -13.14
CA ARG A 14 -4.07 -11.52 -13.87
C ARG A 14 -3.03 -10.41 -14.04
N MET A 15 -3.45 -9.17 -14.34
CA MET A 15 -2.55 -8.02 -14.41
C MET A 15 -1.83 -7.81 -13.08
N VAL A 16 -2.56 -7.82 -11.97
CA VAL A 16 -1.99 -7.67 -10.62
C VAL A 16 -0.99 -8.79 -10.33
N ARG A 17 -1.33 -10.04 -10.62
CA ARG A 17 -0.41 -11.19 -10.42
C ARG A 17 0.87 -11.07 -11.25
N SER A 18 0.82 -10.49 -12.44
CA SER A 18 2.01 -10.34 -13.29
C SER A 18 3.02 -9.30 -12.79
N LYS A 19 2.59 -8.41 -11.90
CA LYS A 19 3.45 -7.37 -11.28
C LYS A 19 3.09 -7.19 -9.80
N HIS A 20 3.03 -8.30 -9.07
CA HIS A 20 2.64 -8.29 -7.67
C HIS A 20 3.74 -7.71 -6.79
N SER A 21 3.41 -6.75 -5.94
CA SER A 21 4.38 -6.02 -5.10
C SER A 21 5.22 -6.91 -4.17
N LYS A 22 4.71 -8.09 -3.79
CA LYS A 22 5.49 -9.09 -3.02
C LYS A 22 6.73 -9.58 -3.77
N ASP A 23 6.70 -9.57 -5.10
CA ASP A 23 7.78 -10.11 -5.94
C ASP A 23 8.85 -9.06 -6.24
N HIS A 24 8.68 -7.83 -5.73
CA HIS A 24 9.71 -6.81 -5.85
C HIS A 24 10.99 -7.22 -5.11
N PRO A 25 12.18 -7.02 -5.71
CA PRO A 25 13.46 -7.44 -5.12
C PRO A 25 13.68 -6.97 -3.68
N ILE A 26 13.29 -5.73 -3.33
CA ILE A 26 13.47 -5.21 -1.97
C ILE A 26 12.67 -5.99 -0.93
N ILE A 27 11.46 -6.45 -1.28
CA ILE A 27 10.64 -7.29 -0.37
C ILE A 27 11.32 -8.64 -0.15
N GLY A 28 11.87 -9.25 -1.21
CA GLY A 28 12.69 -10.45 -1.09
C GLY A 28 13.94 -10.24 -0.24
N MET A 29 14.60 -9.09 -0.37
CA MET A 29 15.77 -8.76 0.45
C MET A 29 15.42 -8.59 1.94
N ILE A 30 14.25 -8.04 2.25
CA ILE A 30 13.75 -7.97 3.64
C ILE A 30 13.48 -9.39 4.15
N GLU A 31 12.76 -10.21 3.38
CA GLU A 31 12.44 -11.60 3.76
C GLU A 31 13.70 -12.44 4.04
N ASP A 32 14.74 -12.24 3.23
CA ASP A 32 16.01 -12.97 3.32
C ASP A 32 17.00 -12.37 4.35
N GLY A 33 16.65 -11.25 5.02
CA GLY A 33 17.55 -10.58 5.98
C GLY A 33 18.78 -9.94 5.34
N LYS A 34 18.68 -9.52 4.07
CA LYS A 34 19.79 -8.94 3.29
C LYS A 34 19.97 -7.44 3.47
N LEU A 35 19.02 -6.76 4.11
CA LEU A 35 19.15 -5.36 4.43
C LEU A 35 19.86 -5.17 5.77
N ASN A 36 20.80 -4.24 5.85
CA ASN A 36 21.31 -3.78 7.14
C ASN A 36 20.28 -2.84 7.81
N ARG A 37 20.57 -2.39 9.04
CA ARG A 37 19.63 -1.57 9.81
C ARG A 37 19.32 -0.22 9.16
N GLU A 38 20.31 0.45 8.58
CA GLU A 38 20.12 1.74 7.90
C GLU A 38 19.29 1.58 6.62
N GLN A 39 19.52 0.52 5.86
CA GLN A 39 18.74 0.21 4.66
C GLN A 39 17.28 -0.12 5.01
N LEU A 40 17.05 -0.89 6.09
CA LEU A 40 15.71 -1.16 6.59
C LEU A 40 15.04 0.12 7.09
N LYS A 41 15.78 0.98 7.83
CA LYS A 41 15.30 2.30 8.28
C LYS A 41 14.87 3.15 7.07
N GLY A 42 15.67 3.22 6.01
CA GLY A 42 15.31 3.93 4.78
C GLY A 42 14.03 3.39 4.12
N PHE A 43 13.87 2.07 4.05
CA PHE A 43 12.62 1.45 3.58
C PHE A 43 11.43 1.87 4.45
N VAL A 44 11.56 1.80 5.77
CA VAL A 44 10.50 2.16 6.73
C VAL A 44 10.07 3.62 6.55
N GLY A 45 11.00 4.56 6.43
CA GLY A 45 10.68 5.97 6.24
C GLY A 45 9.89 6.24 4.96
N GLN A 46 10.29 5.65 3.83
CA GLN A 46 9.56 5.81 2.57
C GLN A 46 8.20 5.09 2.59
N PHE A 47 8.13 3.90 3.19
CA PHE A 47 6.86 3.18 3.31
C PHE A 47 5.85 3.92 4.19
N TYR A 48 6.32 4.64 5.22
CA TYR A 48 5.47 5.52 6.03
C TYR A 48 4.70 6.54 5.19
N LEU A 49 5.34 7.09 4.16
CA LEU A 49 4.73 8.06 3.27
C LEU A 49 3.66 7.44 2.36
N PHE A 50 3.77 6.14 2.03
CA PHE A 50 2.83 5.49 1.11
C PHE A 50 1.42 5.38 1.69
N PHE A 51 1.30 4.90 2.90
CA PHE A 51 0.02 4.55 3.52
C PHE A 51 -0.16 5.16 4.92
N PRO A 52 0.69 4.87 5.93
CA PRO A 52 0.40 5.24 7.30
C PRO A 52 0.27 6.74 7.52
N LYS A 53 1.15 7.54 6.91
CA LYS A 53 1.15 9.00 7.10
C LYS A 53 -0.15 9.67 6.61
N PRO A 54 -0.65 9.39 5.39
CA PRO A 54 -1.87 10.04 4.89
C PRO A 54 -3.16 9.48 5.49
N PHE A 55 -3.20 8.21 5.94
CA PHE A 55 -4.43 7.57 6.40
C PHE A 55 -4.95 8.15 7.72
N PRO A 56 -6.28 8.19 7.96
CA PRO A 56 -7.36 7.61 7.14
C PRO A 56 -7.96 8.56 6.06
N LYS A 57 -7.40 9.74 5.84
CA LYS A 57 -8.00 10.75 4.94
C LYS A 57 -8.27 10.25 3.52
N PRO A 58 -7.37 9.48 2.86
CA PRO A 58 -7.66 8.91 1.55
C PRO A 58 -8.89 7.99 1.54
N ILE A 59 -9.09 7.18 2.58
CA ILE A 59 -10.25 6.31 2.70
C ILE A 59 -11.54 7.11 2.86
N ALA A 60 -11.50 8.19 3.64
CA ALA A 60 -12.64 9.11 3.75
C ALA A 60 -12.96 9.80 2.42
N ALA A 61 -11.95 10.15 1.61
CA ALA A 61 -12.15 10.67 0.26
C ALA A 61 -12.78 9.63 -0.68
N MET A 62 -12.44 8.34 -0.54
CA MET A 62 -13.08 7.24 -1.27
C MET A 62 -14.55 7.11 -0.88
N LEU A 63 -14.86 7.13 0.42
CA LEU A 63 -16.24 7.12 0.92
C LEU A 63 -17.05 8.30 0.35
N SER A 64 -16.49 9.51 0.33
CA SER A 64 -17.18 10.70 -0.19
C SER A 64 -17.53 10.63 -1.69
N ARG A 65 -16.94 9.71 -2.42
CA ARG A 65 -17.14 9.49 -3.85
C ARG A 65 -17.83 8.17 -4.16
N CYS A 66 -18.27 7.46 -3.12
CA CYS A 66 -19.00 6.22 -3.26
C CYS A 66 -20.29 6.47 -4.07
N PRO A 67 -20.65 5.60 -5.04
CA PRO A 67 -21.97 5.63 -5.63
C PRO A 67 -23.03 5.30 -4.56
N ASP A 68 -24.29 5.55 -4.87
CA ASP A 68 -25.42 5.13 -4.02
C ASP A 68 -25.53 3.58 -4.02
N ASP A 69 -24.63 2.96 -3.26
CA ASP A 69 -24.49 1.52 -3.09
C ASP A 69 -24.21 1.24 -1.59
N PRO A 70 -25.26 0.86 -0.83
CA PRO A 70 -25.14 0.70 0.62
C PRO A 70 -24.10 -0.32 1.08
N GLU A 71 -23.81 -1.34 0.25
CA GLU A 71 -22.78 -2.33 0.58
C GLU A 71 -21.38 -1.73 0.46
N LEU A 72 -21.10 -1.01 -0.63
CA LEU A 72 -19.82 -0.31 -0.80
C LEU A 72 -19.64 0.79 0.24
N GLU A 73 -20.68 1.59 0.53
CA GLU A 73 -20.64 2.62 1.56
C GLU A 73 -20.29 2.04 2.93
N LYS A 74 -20.96 0.95 3.32
CA LYS A 74 -20.68 0.27 4.60
C LYS A 74 -19.22 -0.16 4.68
N MET A 75 -18.69 -0.79 3.63
CA MET A 75 -17.29 -1.25 3.62
C MET A 75 -16.31 -0.09 3.80
N TRP A 76 -16.57 1.07 3.16
CA TRP A 76 -15.71 2.24 3.33
C TRP A 76 -15.85 2.91 4.71
N ILE A 77 -17.04 2.94 5.31
CA ILE A 77 -17.25 3.44 6.67
C ILE A 77 -16.44 2.60 7.66
N GLU A 78 -16.54 1.29 7.59
CA GLU A 78 -15.80 0.36 8.44
C GLU A 78 -14.28 0.54 8.28
N ASN A 79 -13.82 0.70 7.03
CA ASN A 79 -12.41 0.93 6.73
C ASN A 79 -11.90 2.28 7.30
N VAL A 80 -12.68 3.37 7.19
CA VAL A 80 -12.31 4.67 7.80
C VAL A 80 -12.18 4.55 9.32
N VAL A 81 -13.12 3.83 9.98
CA VAL A 81 -13.10 3.61 11.42
C VAL A 81 -11.88 2.79 11.81
N GLU A 82 -11.63 1.67 11.15
CA GLU A 82 -10.50 0.80 11.45
C GLU A 82 -9.15 1.51 11.24
N GLU A 83 -8.93 2.10 10.07
CA GLU A 83 -7.68 2.79 9.76
C GLU A 83 -7.39 3.97 10.70
N GLY A 84 -8.45 4.70 11.07
CA GLY A 84 -8.35 5.89 11.90
C GLY A 84 -8.26 5.63 13.40
N THR A 85 -8.83 4.54 13.88
CA THR A 85 -9.01 4.30 15.33
C THR A 85 -8.54 2.93 15.81
N GLY A 86 -8.49 1.91 14.94
CA GLY A 86 -8.25 0.52 15.32
C GLY A 86 -9.41 -0.10 16.15
N GLU A 87 -10.57 0.55 16.19
CA GLU A 87 -11.67 0.16 17.10
C GLU A 87 -12.25 -1.21 16.74
N ILE A 88 -12.32 -1.56 15.46
CA ILE A 88 -12.89 -2.83 15.00
C ILE A 88 -12.01 -4.00 15.43
N THR A 89 -10.70 -3.87 15.32
CA THR A 89 -9.74 -4.93 15.71
C THR A 89 -9.28 -4.82 17.15
N GLY A 90 -9.69 -3.77 17.88
CA GLY A 90 -9.27 -3.53 19.27
C GLY A 90 -7.79 -3.16 19.38
N THR A 91 -7.25 -2.48 18.37
CA THR A 91 -5.86 -2.01 18.34
C THR A 91 -5.77 -0.48 18.42
N ASP A 92 -4.60 0.09 18.20
CA ASP A 92 -4.43 1.52 17.90
C ASP A 92 -4.71 1.78 16.42
N SER A 93 -4.85 3.05 16.03
CA SER A 93 -4.91 3.45 14.61
C SER A 93 -3.74 2.85 13.83
N HIS A 94 -3.95 2.50 12.57
CA HIS A 94 -2.89 1.91 11.73
C HIS A 94 -1.66 2.83 11.64
N LYS A 95 -1.87 4.14 11.65
CA LYS A 95 -0.78 5.11 11.74
C LYS A 95 -0.02 5.01 13.07
N GLY A 96 -0.70 4.88 14.19
CA GLY A 96 -0.09 4.70 15.51
C GLY A 96 0.73 3.42 15.59
N LEU A 97 0.16 2.31 15.10
CA LEU A 97 0.88 1.03 15.01
C LEU A 97 2.15 1.14 14.15
N PHE A 98 2.10 1.85 13.02
CA PHE A 98 3.29 2.01 12.17
C PHE A 98 4.34 2.92 12.80
N ILE A 99 3.96 3.99 13.50
CA ILE A 99 4.91 4.85 14.22
C ILE A 99 5.68 4.02 15.26
N ARG A 100 5.00 3.17 16.03
CA ARG A 100 5.66 2.25 16.98
C ARG A 100 6.68 1.34 16.30
N PHE A 101 6.34 0.77 15.15
CA PHE A 101 7.28 -0.02 14.37
C PHE A 101 8.49 0.80 13.90
N ALA A 102 8.27 2.01 13.42
CA ALA A 102 9.35 2.90 12.97
C ALA A 102 10.28 3.28 14.13
N GLU A 103 9.74 3.53 15.33
CA GLU A 103 10.53 3.76 16.55
C GLU A 103 11.39 2.54 16.91
N ALA A 104 10.83 1.35 16.82
CA ALA A 104 11.58 0.10 17.01
C ALA A 104 12.67 -0.12 15.93
N CYS A 105 12.53 0.51 14.76
CA CYS A 105 13.56 0.55 13.72
C CYS A 105 14.56 1.72 13.88
N GLY A 106 14.45 2.52 14.95
CA GLY A 106 15.40 3.58 15.29
C GLY A 106 15.04 4.97 14.75
N TYR A 107 13.78 5.22 14.43
CA TYR A 107 13.27 6.58 14.21
C TYR A 107 12.85 7.22 15.52
N THR A 108 13.07 8.51 15.67
CA THR A 108 12.20 9.35 16.48
C THR A 108 10.98 9.76 15.65
N LYS A 109 9.90 10.18 16.34
CA LYS A 109 8.70 10.66 15.64
C LYS A 109 9.01 11.87 14.75
N ASP A 110 9.85 12.80 15.22
CA ASP A 110 10.22 13.99 14.47
C ASP A 110 11.03 13.65 13.21
N GLU A 111 11.99 12.73 13.30
CA GLU A 111 12.71 12.22 12.14
C GLU A 111 11.78 11.57 11.13
N LEU A 112 10.81 10.74 11.60
CA LEU A 112 9.85 10.06 10.73
C LEU A 112 8.94 11.07 10.00
N ASP A 113 8.46 12.08 10.71
CA ASP A 113 7.62 13.14 10.14
C ASP A 113 8.39 14.02 9.14
N ALA A 114 9.70 14.17 9.32
CA ALA A 114 10.60 14.93 8.46
C ALA A 114 11.11 14.15 7.24
N VAL A 115 10.76 12.86 7.08
CA VAL A 115 11.17 12.07 5.91
C VAL A 115 10.67 12.74 4.62
N GLU A 116 11.62 13.06 3.75
CA GLU A 116 11.33 13.58 2.42
C GLU A 116 11.07 12.42 1.44
N PRO A 117 10.05 12.53 0.56
CA PRO A 117 9.81 11.52 -0.44
C PRO A 117 10.94 11.47 -1.48
N LEU A 118 11.37 10.26 -1.84
CA LEU A 118 12.19 10.04 -3.04
C LEU A 118 11.39 10.47 -4.28
N PRO A 119 12.05 10.79 -5.41
CA PRO A 119 11.35 11.19 -6.64
C PRO A 119 10.25 10.19 -7.05
N GLU A 120 10.53 8.89 -6.96
CA GLU A 120 9.58 7.84 -7.31
C GLU A 120 8.46 7.70 -6.26
N THR A 121 8.79 7.91 -4.98
CA THR A 121 7.79 8.01 -3.92
C THR A 121 6.85 9.19 -4.18
N ALA A 122 7.40 10.38 -4.48
CA ALA A 122 6.60 11.56 -4.81
C ALA A 122 5.68 11.30 -6.03
N ALA A 123 6.22 10.73 -7.10
CA ALA A 123 5.43 10.40 -8.30
C ALA A 123 4.29 9.41 -8.00
N PHE A 124 4.51 8.43 -7.12
CA PHE A 124 3.46 7.52 -6.67
C PHE A 124 2.40 8.23 -5.82
N LEU A 125 2.80 9.14 -4.93
CA LEU A 125 1.88 9.95 -4.12
C LEU A 125 1.04 10.89 -5.00
N ASP A 126 1.65 11.57 -5.97
CA ASP A 126 0.96 12.42 -6.94
C ASP A 126 -0.06 11.61 -7.76
N TRP A 127 0.31 10.40 -8.19
CA TRP A 127 -0.63 9.51 -8.87
C TRP A 127 -1.82 9.12 -7.99
N ARG A 128 -1.59 8.83 -6.72
CA ARG A 128 -2.65 8.53 -5.76
C ARG A 128 -3.57 9.73 -5.54
N GLU A 129 -3.01 10.94 -5.43
CA GLU A 129 -3.79 12.16 -5.30
C GLU A 129 -4.66 12.41 -6.55
N LEU A 130 -4.10 12.20 -7.74
CA LEU A 130 -4.83 12.28 -9.00
C LEU A 130 -6.00 11.27 -9.03
N LEU A 131 -5.79 10.03 -8.60
CA LEU A 131 -6.84 9.02 -8.47
C LEU A 131 -7.92 9.46 -7.49
N MET A 132 -7.53 9.98 -6.33
CA MET A 132 -8.48 10.36 -5.28
C MET A 132 -9.39 11.51 -5.66
N TYR A 133 -8.88 12.51 -6.41
CA TYR A 133 -9.61 13.76 -6.59
C TYR A 133 -9.99 14.09 -8.03
N GLN A 134 -9.34 13.50 -9.03
CA GLN A 134 -9.52 13.89 -10.43
C GLN A 134 -9.94 12.76 -11.36
N ARG A 135 -9.59 11.49 -11.03
CA ARG A 135 -10.02 10.33 -11.83
C ARG A 135 -11.41 9.85 -11.40
N SER A 136 -12.01 8.92 -12.13
CA SER A 136 -13.32 8.39 -11.74
C SER A 136 -13.23 7.60 -10.42
N TRP A 137 -14.33 7.56 -9.67
CA TRP A 137 -14.38 6.76 -8.45
C TRP A 137 -14.15 5.27 -8.73
N LEU A 138 -14.57 4.77 -9.91
CA LEU A 138 -14.38 3.37 -10.30
C LEU A 138 -12.88 3.04 -10.53
N GLU A 139 -12.13 3.96 -11.15
CA GLU A 139 -10.66 3.82 -11.26
C GLU A 139 -9.99 3.79 -9.90
N LEU A 140 -10.40 4.70 -9.00
CA LEU A 140 -9.88 4.79 -7.64
C LEU A 140 -10.10 3.48 -6.87
N TYR A 141 -11.34 2.94 -6.91
CA TYR A 141 -11.70 1.71 -6.20
C TYR A 141 -10.98 0.49 -6.77
N ALA A 142 -10.88 0.40 -8.09
CA ALA A 142 -10.13 -0.66 -8.74
C ALA A 142 -8.64 -0.62 -8.34
N CYS A 143 -8.02 0.56 -8.39
CA CYS A 143 -6.60 0.70 -8.04
C CYS A 143 -6.34 0.41 -6.56
N GLN A 144 -7.16 0.94 -5.65
CA GLN A 144 -7.03 0.67 -4.22
C GLN A 144 -7.24 -0.82 -3.92
N GLY A 145 -8.39 -1.37 -4.33
CA GLY A 145 -8.76 -2.73 -3.97
C GLY A 145 -7.93 -3.83 -4.63
N PHE A 146 -7.50 -3.65 -5.87
CA PHE A 146 -6.70 -4.68 -6.54
C PHE A 146 -5.19 -4.50 -6.37
N CYS A 147 -4.68 -3.25 -6.48
CA CYS A 147 -3.24 -3.05 -6.54
C CYS A 147 -2.61 -2.83 -5.17
N LEU A 148 -3.31 -2.18 -4.26
CA LEU A 148 -2.77 -1.77 -2.96
C LEU A 148 -3.21 -2.72 -1.86
N GLU A 149 -4.50 -2.83 -1.59
CA GLU A 149 -5.05 -3.77 -0.60
C GLU A 149 -4.94 -5.22 -1.07
N GLY A 150 -5.33 -5.51 -2.30
CA GLY A 150 -5.30 -6.86 -2.88
C GLY A 150 -3.90 -7.48 -2.99
N THR A 151 -2.83 -6.68 -2.82
CA THR A 151 -1.45 -7.17 -2.76
C THR A 151 -0.85 -7.09 -1.35
N ALA A 152 -1.58 -6.57 -0.37
CA ALA A 152 -1.05 -6.31 0.97
C ALA A 152 -0.71 -7.60 1.71
N ASN A 153 -1.64 -8.53 1.85
CA ASN A 153 -1.49 -9.76 2.65
C ASN A 153 -0.19 -10.51 2.33
N GLU A 154 0.04 -10.86 1.06
CA GLU A 154 1.22 -11.63 0.66
C GLU A 154 2.52 -10.81 0.82
N ARG A 155 2.50 -9.51 0.54
CA ARG A 155 3.64 -8.62 0.77
C ARG A 155 3.95 -8.51 2.26
N MET A 156 2.95 -8.28 3.11
CA MET A 156 3.12 -8.17 4.57
C MET A 156 3.61 -9.48 5.17
N THR A 157 3.12 -10.62 4.69
CA THR A 157 3.59 -11.95 5.11
C THR A 157 5.10 -12.09 4.90
N ARG A 158 5.62 -11.71 3.72
CA ARG A 158 7.05 -11.77 3.44
C ARG A 158 7.86 -10.83 4.33
N VAL A 159 7.36 -9.61 4.55
CA VAL A 159 8.00 -8.64 5.45
C VAL A 159 8.06 -9.20 6.88
N VAL A 160 6.95 -9.72 7.44
CA VAL A 160 6.91 -10.33 8.78
C VAL A 160 7.86 -11.52 8.89
N ASN A 161 7.93 -12.37 7.86
CA ASN A 161 8.89 -13.48 7.83
C ASN A 161 10.33 -12.99 7.99
N GLY A 162 10.70 -11.93 7.27
CA GLY A 162 12.03 -11.32 7.38
C GLY A 162 12.27 -10.70 8.76
N LEU A 163 11.34 -9.86 9.22
CA LEU A 163 11.44 -9.17 10.51
C LEU A 163 11.65 -10.14 11.67
N THR A 164 10.91 -11.25 11.67
CA THR A 164 10.99 -12.24 12.74
C THR A 164 12.21 -13.15 12.67
N ARG A 165 12.68 -13.48 11.46
CA ARG A 165 13.82 -14.39 11.28
C ARG A 165 15.16 -13.69 11.42
N HIS A 166 15.28 -12.43 10.99
CA HIS A 166 16.57 -11.79 10.76
C HIS A 166 16.77 -10.46 11.50
N TYR A 167 15.69 -9.77 11.90
CA TYR A 167 15.80 -8.42 12.47
C TYR A 167 15.48 -8.37 13.96
N GLY A 168 15.26 -9.53 14.60
CA GLY A 168 15.08 -9.65 16.05
C GLY A 168 13.67 -9.33 16.56
N PHE A 169 12.71 -9.14 15.69
CA PHE A 169 11.32 -8.94 16.10
C PHE A 169 10.64 -10.26 16.46
N ARG A 170 9.75 -10.21 17.42
CA ARG A 170 8.87 -11.33 17.74
C ARG A 170 7.53 -11.16 17.03
N ARG A 171 6.96 -12.27 16.54
CA ARG A 171 5.69 -12.24 15.79
C ARG A 171 4.51 -11.72 16.60
N ASP A 172 4.53 -11.92 17.92
CA ASP A 172 3.54 -11.48 18.88
C ASP A 172 3.86 -10.12 19.51
N SER A 173 4.91 -9.42 19.05
CA SER A 173 5.29 -8.11 19.54
C SER A 173 4.37 -7.02 18.98
N GLU A 174 4.02 -6.07 19.85
CA GLU A 174 3.33 -4.84 19.47
C GLU A 174 4.15 -4.00 18.47
N ASP A 175 5.47 -4.14 18.46
CA ASP A 175 6.35 -3.40 17.54
C ASP A 175 6.09 -3.71 16.07
N ILE A 176 5.64 -4.93 15.77
CA ILE A 176 5.30 -5.32 14.37
C ILE A 176 3.79 -5.52 14.17
N ARG A 177 2.96 -5.02 15.09
CA ARG A 177 1.50 -5.19 15.03
C ARG A 177 0.88 -4.66 13.74
N TYR A 178 1.38 -3.54 13.23
CA TYR A 178 0.98 -3.02 11.93
C TYR A 178 1.07 -4.09 10.81
N TRP A 179 2.20 -4.78 10.73
CA TRP A 179 2.44 -5.79 9.70
C TRP A 179 1.62 -7.06 9.93
N THR A 180 1.54 -7.53 11.18
CA THR A 180 0.81 -8.77 11.51
C THR A 180 -0.70 -8.59 11.39
N LEU A 181 -1.23 -7.40 11.65
CA LEU A 181 -2.63 -7.08 11.45
C LEU A 181 -3.01 -7.24 9.96
N HIS A 182 -2.22 -6.66 9.06
CA HIS A 182 -2.49 -6.73 7.63
C HIS A 182 -2.21 -8.11 6.97
N MET A 183 -1.62 -9.06 7.70
CA MET A 183 -1.55 -10.46 7.24
C MET A 183 -2.87 -11.21 7.42
N GLY A 184 -3.70 -10.78 8.36
CA GLY A 184 -4.97 -11.41 8.68
C GLY A 184 -6.19 -10.59 8.28
N VAL A 185 -5.98 -9.43 7.64
CA VAL A 185 -7.08 -8.58 7.22
C VAL A 185 -7.99 -9.39 6.30
N ASP A 186 -9.19 -9.53 6.77
CA ASP A 186 -10.27 -10.30 6.18
C ASP A 186 -10.33 -10.07 4.67
N GLU A 187 -10.60 -11.16 3.96
CA GLU A 187 -10.96 -11.16 2.55
C GLU A 187 -12.03 -10.11 2.20
N GLU A 188 -12.75 -9.58 3.16
CA GLU A 188 -13.79 -8.57 2.99
C GLU A 188 -13.27 -7.21 2.54
N HIS A 189 -12.21 -6.67 3.15
CA HIS A 189 -11.61 -5.39 2.71
C HIS A 189 -10.99 -5.49 1.30
N MET A 190 -10.51 -6.67 0.94
CA MET A 190 -10.00 -6.93 -0.41
C MET A 190 -11.11 -7.06 -1.47
N LYS A 191 -12.38 -7.20 -1.06
CA LYS A 191 -13.52 -7.37 -1.98
C LYS A 191 -14.03 -6.07 -2.59
N VAL A 192 -13.74 -4.90 -2.01
CA VAL A 192 -14.31 -3.61 -2.48
C VAL A 192 -13.96 -3.34 -3.93
N GLY A 193 -12.70 -3.48 -4.32
CA GLY A 193 -12.27 -3.28 -5.70
C GLY A 193 -12.92 -4.26 -6.69
N PRO A 194 -12.82 -5.58 -6.46
CA PRO A 194 -13.51 -6.58 -7.27
C PRO A 194 -15.01 -6.36 -7.37
N LEU A 195 -15.70 -6.07 -6.27
CA LEU A 195 -17.13 -5.83 -6.23
C LEU A 195 -17.53 -4.59 -7.05
N ALA A 196 -16.81 -3.49 -6.87
CA ALA A 196 -17.05 -2.27 -7.64
C ALA A 196 -16.83 -2.48 -9.15
N VAL A 197 -15.76 -3.18 -9.53
CA VAL A 197 -15.47 -3.47 -10.93
C VAL A 197 -16.51 -4.43 -11.52
N GLU A 198 -16.93 -5.46 -10.79
CA GLU A 198 -17.94 -6.40 -11.26
C GLU A 198 -19.27 -5.71 -11.50
N ARG A 199 -19.69 -4.78 -10.63
CA ARG A 199 -20.98 -4.08 -10.72
C ARG A 199 -20.98 -2.96 -11.75
N TYR A 200 -19.88 -2.22 -11.88
CA TYR A 200 -19.90 -0.92 -12.54
C TYR A 200 -18.98 -0.80 -13.77
N ALA A 201 -18.02 -1.71 -13.99
CA ALA A 201 -17.21 -1.73 -15.22
C ALA A 201 -17.89 -2.47 -16.36
N VAL A 202 -19.10 -2.01 -16.74
CA VAL A 202 -19.99 -2.73 -17.67
C VAL A 202 -19.86 -2.29 -19.12
N SER A 203 -19.17 -1.20 -19.40
CA SER A 203 -18.94 -0.68 -20.76
C SER A 203 -17.47 -0.72 -21.16
N GLU A 204 -17.20 -0.75 -22.48
CA GLU A 204 -15.83 -0.72 -23.00
C GLU A 204 -15.02 0.50 -22.51
N PRO A 205 -15.54 1.73 -22.51
CA PRO A 205 -14.81 2.87 -21.97
C PRO A 205 -14.45 2.71 -20.49
N GLN A 206 -15.36 2.19 -19.66
CA GLN A 206 -15.10 1.94 -18.24
C GLN A 206 -14.00 0.89 -18.04
N GLN A 207 -14.09 -0.23 -18.77
CA GLN A 207 -13.08 -1.29 -18.72
C GLN A 207 -11.71 -0.78 -19.19
N ALA A 208 -11.67 0.02 -20.25
CA ALA A 208 -10.44 0.63 -20.74
C ALA A 208 -9.79 1.58 -19.73
N MET A 209 -10.59 2.45 -19.08
CA MET A 209 -10.12 3.36 -18.04
C MET A 209 -9.56 2.59 -16.83
N VAL A 210 -10.30 1.63 -16.33
CA VAL A 210 -9.88 0.80 -15.18
C VAL A 210 -8.59 0.07 -15.51
N ARG A 211 -8.49 -0.58 -16.67
CA ARG A 211 -7.28 -1.29 -17.12
C ARG A 211 -6.06 -0.38 -17.15
N ALA A 212 -6.19 0.80 -17.74
CA ALA A 212 -5.11 1.77 -17.85
C ALA A 212 -4.66 2.27 -16.47
N SER A 213 -5.59 2.56 -15.57
CA SER A 213 -5.29 3.06 -14.22
C SER A 213 -4.70 1.97 -13.32
N VAL A 214 -5.17 0.73 -13.43
CA VAL A 214 -4.58 -0.43 -12.74
C VAL A 214 -3.14 -0.64 -13.19
N GLN A 215 -2.89 -0.68 -14.51
CA GLN A 215 -1.53 -0.83 -15.03
C GLN A 215 -0.61 0.29 -14.52
N LYS A 216 -1.06 1.53 -14.60
CA LYS A 216 -0.28 2.67 -14.11
C LYS A 216 -0.02 2.59 -12.61
N THR A 217 -0.99 2.15 -11.80
CA THR A 217 -0.82 2.00 -10.36
C THR A 217 0.23 0.93 -10.02
N LEU A 218 0.18 -0.22 -10.71
CA LEU A 218 1.18 -1.28 -10.55
C LEU A 218 2.58 -0.77 -10.92
N ASP A 219 2.69 -0.01 -12.03
CA ASP A 219 3.97 0.55 -12.48
C ASP A 219 4.53 1.56 -11.49
N GLN A 220 3.70 2.51 -11.03
CA GLN A 220 4.12 3.55 -10.09
C GLN A 220 4.48 2.97 -8.72
N PHE A 221 3.73 1.98 -8.24
CA PHE A 221 4.01 1.33 -6.96
C PHE A 221 5.31 0.51 -7.01
N TRP A 222 5.55 -0.18 -8.13
CA TRP A 222 6.81 -0.89 -8.35
C TRP A 222 8.00 0.08 -8.41
N LEU A 223 7.88 1.18 -9.17
CA LEU A 223 8.91 2.20 -9.28
C LEU A 223 9.22 2.86 -7.92
N ALA A 224 8.22 3.05 -7.06
CA ALA A 224 8.46 3.57 -5.72
C ALA A 224 9.38 2.64 -4.90
N PHE A 225 9.20 1.33 -5.00
CA PHE A 225 10.13 0.37 -4.39
C PHE A 225 11.51 0.33 -5.08
N ASP A 226 11.56 0.49 -6.40
CA ASP A 226 12.84 0.65 -7.12
C ASP A 226 13.61 1.87 -6.63
N GLY A 227 12.93 3.01 -6.40
CA GLY A 227 13.53 4.21 -5.82
C GLY A 227 14.16 3.94 -4.45
N ILE A 228 13.42 3.25 -3.57
CA ILE A 228 13.93 2.87 -2.24
C ILE A 228 15.17 1.98 -2.39
N LYS A 229 15.13 0.98 -3.26
CA LYS A 229 16.26 0.08 -3.48
C LYS A 229 17.48 0.86 -3.99
N ARG A 230 17.33 1.69 -5.01
CA ARG A 230 18.43 2.52 -5.55
C ARG A 230 19.02 3.44 -4.50
N ALA A 231 18.16 4.12 -3.73
CA ALA A 231 18.60 5.09 -2.74
C ALA A 231 19.37 4.45 -1.58
N TYR A 232 18.79 3.42 -0.95
CA TYR A 232 19.28 2.90 0.32
C TYR A 232 20.06 1.58 0.22
N VAL A 233 19.89 0.81 -0.87
CA VAL A 233 20.57 -0.48 -1.04
C VAL A 233 21.71 -0.37 -2.04
N ASP A 234 21.44 0.18 -3.22
CA ASP A 234 22.44 0.31 -4.28
C ASP A 234 23.34 1.55 -4.09
N HIS A 235 22.99 2.45 -3.15
CA HIS A 235 23.71 3.69 -2.87
C HIS A 235 23.96 4.54 -4.12
N ASP A 236 22.95 4.62 -5.01
CA ASP A 236 23.02 5.44 -6.21
C ASP A 236 23.32 6.91 -5.83
N PRO A 237 24.38 7.53 -6.38
CA PRO A 237 24.79 8.90 -6.03
C PRO A 237 23.70 9.96 -6.25
N LEU A 238 22.75 9.71 -7.15
CA LEU A 238 21.63 10.63 -7.40
C LEU A 238 20.72 10.81 -6.18
N TYR A 239 20.78 9.87 -5.21
CA TYR A 239 19.94 9.88 -4.01
C TYR A 239 20.72 10.27 -2.74
N SER A 240 21.96 10.79 -2.86
CA SER A 240 22.80 11.11 -1.69
C SER A 240 22.10 12.03 -0.68
N ARG A 241 21.35 13.04 -1.14
CA ARG A 241 20.67 14.00 -0.25
C ARG A 241 19.60 13.36 0.68
N TRP A 242 19.09 12.16 0.36
CA TRP A 242 18.09 11.47 1.17
C TRP A 242 18.70 10.46 2.17
N ARG A 243 20.01 10.27 2.13
CA ARG A 243 20.73 9.42 3.08
C ARG A 243 21.33 10.28 4.18
N SER A 244 20.98 10.00 5.44
CA SER A 244 21.63 10.65 6.58
C SER A 244 23.08 10.15 6.67
N GLY A 245 24.06 11.06 6.54
CA GLY A 245 25.46 10.77 6.82
C GLY A 245 26.43 10.75 5.64
N ASP A 246 26.00 11.15 4.42
CA ASP A 246 26.90 11.45 3.30
C ASP A 246 27.25 12.93 3.26
#